data_8213f5f400a798a470bca39db2d95189
#
_entry.id   8213f5f400a798a470bca39db2d95189
#
_cell.length_a   1.000
_cell.length_b   1.000
_cell.length_c   1.000
_cell.angle_alpha   90.00
_cell.angle_beta   90.00
_cell.angle_gamma   90.00
#
_symmetry.space_group_name_H-M   'P 1'
#
loop_
_entity.id
_entity.type
_entity.pdbx_description
1 polymer ?
#
loop_
_entity_poly.entity_id
_entity_poly.type
_entity_poly.pdbx_seq_one_letter_code
_entity_poly.pdbx_strand_id
1 'polypeptide(L)'
;MRRYASLALSLVLASLAGCSSFGEPAPARRAGPSYESAAQSAFLDSGRAAVGKLVDGLPADTLAGGPVLVATVVNVNNLTRSAPLGRTLSEQYASHMAAQGFNVKEVKLRGELFVREGTGELLLSRELREIARSQNAAVVLVGTYSPASDYTYVSIKLVRTEDSRILRGHDYALPNDRDVQRLLQEPSFR
;
A
#
# COMPACT_ATOMS: atom_id res chain seq x y z
N MET A 1 -19.14 86.51 -21.25
CA MET A 1 -19.67 85.67 -20.15
C MET A 1 -19.89 84.23 -20.65
N ARG A 2 -18.80 83.45 -21.01
CA ARG A 2 -19.00 82.14 -21.62
C ARG A 2 -17.74 81.24 -21.40
N ARG A 3 -17.10 81.25 -20.23
CA ARG A 3 -15.84 80.54 -19.98
C ARG A 3 -15.78 79.80 -18.62
N TYR A 4 -16.84 79.75 -17.86
CA TYR A 4 -16.80 79.10 -16.52
C TYR A 4 -17.77 77.91 -16.37
N ALA A 5 -18.45 77.50 -17.45
CA ALA A 5 -19.40 76.38 -17.37
C ALA A 5 -18.75 75.00 -17.65
N SER A 6 -17.47 74.95 -18.06
CA SER A 6 -16.83 73.70 -18.48
C SER A 6 -15.90 73.08 -17.44
N LEU A 7 -15.71 73.68 -16.27
CA LEU A 7 -14.78 73.20 -15.22
C LEU A 7 -15.46 72.48 -14.04
N ALA A 8 -16.79 72.51 -13.99
CA ALA A 8 -17.54 71.90 -12.89
C ALA A 8 -17.98 70.42 -13.17
N LEU A 9 -17.80 69.92 -14.40
CA LEU A 9 -18.29 68.57 -14.76
C LEU A 9 -17.19 67.53 -14.77
N SER A 10 -15.92 67.89 -14.54
CA SER A 10 -14.79 66.95 -14.57
C SER A 10 -14.37 66.41 -13.21
N LEU A 11 -15.05 66.78 -12.10
CA LEU A 11 -14.60 66.43 -10.74
C LEU A 11 -15.49 65.39 -10.05
N VAL A 12 -16.51 64.85 -10.71
CA VAL A 12 -17.45 63.90 -10.09
C VAL A 12 -17.25 62.45 -10.59
N LEU A 13 -16.34 62.22 -11.54
CA LEU A 13 -16.13 60.87 -12.09
C LEU A 13 -14.92 60.10 -11.51
N ALA A 14 -14.27 60.57 -10.43
CA ALA A 14 -13.07 59.97 -9.87
C ALA A 14 -13.23 59.19 -8.55
N SER A 15 -14.48 58.89 -8.11
CA SER A 15 -14.72 58.28 -6.78
C SER A 15 -15.39 56.90 -6.81
N LEU A 16 -15.33 56.15 -7.92
CA LEU A 16 -15.82 54.78 -8.01
C LEU A 16 -14.67 53.77 -8.31
N ALA A 17 -13.49 54.01 -7.77
CA ALA A 17 -12.50 52.95 -7.62
C ALA A 17 -12.88 52.10 -6.40
N GLY A 18 -13.93 51.28 -6.56
CA GLY A 18 -14.32 50.31 -5.57
C GLY A 18 -13.20 49.31 -5.39
N CYS A 19 -12.73 49.11 -4.15
CA CYS A 19 -11.85 48.05 -3.73
C CYS A 19 -12.46 46.71 -4.14
N SER A 20 -11.98 46.14 -5.26
CA SER A 20 -12.08 44.70 -5.49
C SER A 20 -11.07 44.05 -4.56
N SER A 21 -11.51 43.78 -3.32
CA SER A 21 -10.84 42.78 -2.49
C SER A 21 -10.87 41.46 -3.26
N PHE A 22 -9.78 41.11 -3.92
CA PHE A 22 -9.52 39.74 -4.33
C PHE A 22 -9.46 38.92 -3.04
N GLY A 23 -10.63 38.44 -2.58
CA GLY A 23 -10.68 37.41 -1.57
C GLY A 23 -9.90 36.21 -2.12
N GLU A 24 -8.82 35.86 -1.46
CA GLU A 24 -8.16 34.59 -1.70
C GLU A 24 -9.25 33.51 -1.67
N PRO A 25 -9.32 32.61 -2.67
CA PRO A 25 -10.25 31.52 -2.65
C PRO A 25 -10.00 30.73 -1.35
N ALA A 26 -11.00 30.69 -0.48
CA ALA A 26 -10.93 29.91 0.73
C ALA A 26 -10.43 28.50 0.38
N PRO A 27 -9.45 27.93 1.13
CA PRO A 27 -8.93 26.63 0.81
C PRO A 27 -10.10 25.63 0.74
N ALA A 28 -10.25 24.99 -0.41
CA ALA A 28 -11.32 24.05 -0.64
C ALA A 28 -11.33 23.04 0.52
N ARG A 29 -12.41 23.02 1.28
CA ARG A 29 -12.59 22.00 2.34
C ARG A 29 -12.42 20.64 1.66
N ARG A 30 -11.38 19.89 2.04
CA ARG A 30 -11.24 18.52 1.59
C ARG A 30 -12.54 17.80 1.92
N ALA A 31 -13.20 17.26 0.91
CA ALA A 31 -14.35 16.41 1.12
C ALA A 31 -13.99 15.31 2.13
N GLY A 32 -14.87 15.06 3.08
CA GLY A 32 -14.68 13.97 4.04
C GLY A 32 -14.68 12.61 3.32
N PRO A 33 -14.28 11.54 4.00
CA PRO A 33 -14.31 10.20 3.42
C PRO A 33 -15.76 9.83 3.01
N SER A 34 -15.90 9.25 1.80
CA SER A 34 -17.18 8.78 1.25
C SER A 34 -17.01 7.34 0.75
N TYR A 35 -18.12 6.62 0.55
CA TYR A 35 -18.07 5.26 -0.02
C TYR A 35 -17.50 5.26 -1.44
N GLU A 36 -17.75 6.31 -2.22
CA GLU A 36 -17.22 6.46 -3.56
C GLU A 36 -15.70 6.63 -3.53
N SER A 37 -15.18 7.51 -2.68
CA SER A 37 -13.74 7.69 -2.52
C SER A 37 -13.04 6.44 -1.95
N ALA A 38 -13.72 5.69 -1.09
CA ALA A 38 -13.20 4.42 -0.57
C ALA A 38 -13.12 3.35 -1.66
N ALA A 39 -14.10 3.28 -2.56
CA ALA A 39 -14.11 2.33 -3.68
C ALA A 39 -12.98 2.60 -4.69
N GLN A 40 -12.51 3.85 -4.78
CA GLN A 40 -11.41 4.30 -5.65
C GLN A 40 -10.09 4.46 -4.88
N SER A 41 -9.91 3.71 -3.79
CA SER A 41 -8.73 3.84 -2.94
C SER A 41 -7.46 3.39 -3.67
N ALA A 42 -6.53 4.32 -3.89
CA ALA A 42 -5.20 4.02 -4.45
C ALA A 42 -4.43 2.99 -3.62
N PHE A 43 -4.67 2.94 -2.31
CA PHE A 43 -4.10 1.93 -1.43
C PHE A 43 -4.55 0.51 -1.83
N LEU A 44 -5.86 0.30 -2.07
CA LEU A 44 -6.39 -0.99 -2.52
C LEU A 44 -5.93 -1.35 -3.94
N ASP A 45 -5.87 -0.36 -4.83
CA ASP A 45 -5.43 -0.56 -6.20
C ASP A 45 -3.94 -0.91 -6.29
N SER A 46 -3.11 -0.36 -5.41
CA SER A 46 -1.68 -0.67 -5.35
C SER A 46 -1.44 -2.16 -5.02
N GLY A 47 -2.16 -2.70 -4.04
CA GLY A 47 -2.10 -4.12 -3.68
C GLY A 47 -2.57 -5.03 -4.81
N ARG A 48 -3.67 -4.66 -5.49
CA ARG A 48 -4.19 -5.38 -6.67
C ARG A 48 -3.19 -5.41 -7.81
N ALA A 49 -2.62 -4.25 -8.14
CA ALA A 49 -1.62 -4.12 -9.19
C ALA A 49 -0.34 -4.91 -8.86
N ALA A 50 0.09 -4.89 -7.60
CA ALA A 50 1.27 -5.62 -7.15
C ALA A 50 1.10 -7.14 -7.31
N VAL A 51 -0.04 -7.70 -6.89
CA VAL A 51 -0.36 -9.12 -7.09
C VAL A 51 -0.44 -9.44 -8.58
N GLY A 52 -1.12 -8.61 -9.38
CA GLY A 52 -1.21 -8.80 -10.83
C GLY A 52 0.17 -8.95 -11.47
N LYS A 53 1.10 -8.03 -11.17
CA LYS A 53 2.47 -8.08 -11.67
C LYS A 53 3.27 -9.28 -11.15
N LEU A 54 3.00 -9.69 -9.91
CA LEU A 54 3.69 -10.84 -9.30
C LEU A 54 3.34 -12.16 -10.00
N VAL A 55 2.10 -12.32 -10.46
CA VAL A 55 1.62 -13.56 -11.09
C VAL A 55 1.59 -13.51 -12.62
N ASP A 56 1.83 -12.36 -13.21
CA ASP A 56 1.85 -12.18 -14.66
C ASP A 56 2.89 -13.10 -15.32
N GLY A 57 2.46 -13.88 -16.31
CA GLY A 57 3.31 -14.84 -16.98
C GLY A 57 3.83 -15.99 -16.09
N LEU A 58 3.20 -16.25 -14.94
CA LEU A 58 3.55 -17.40 -14.12
C LEU A 58 3.12 -18.68 -14.82
N PRO A 59 4.02 -19.66 -15.07
CA PRO A 59 3.65 -20.93 -15.65
C PRO A 59 2.60 -21.67 -14.82
N ALA A 60 1.59 -22.24 -15.46
CA ALA A 60 0.48 -22.92 -14.77
C ALA A 60 0.92 -24.10 -13.89
N ASP A 61 2.03 -24.74 -14.26
CA ASP A 61 2.64 -25.86 -13.53
C ASP A 61 3.45 -25.42 -12.29
N THR A 62 3.79 -24.14 -12.20
CA THR A 62 4.59 -23.61 -11.08
C THR A 62 3.96 -23.91 -9.71
N LEU A 63 2.64 -23.98 -9.64
CA LEU A 63 1.91 -24.24 -8.41
C LEU A 63 1.60 -25.74 -8.19
N ALA A 64 1.97 -26.59 -9.14
CA ALA A 64 1.74 -28.05 -9.10
C ALA A 64 0.30 -28.43 -8.66
N GLY A 65 -0.70 -27.59 -8.98
CA GLY A 65 -2.09 -27.77 -8.58
C GLY A 65 -2.39 -27.62 -7.08
N GLY A 66 -1.38 -27.33 -6.26
CA GLY A 66 -1.53 -27.12 -4.83
C GLY A 66 -1.93 -25.67 -4.47
N PRO A 67 -2.27 -25.41 -3.19
CA PRO A 67 -2.56 -24.06 -2.74
C PRO A 67 -1.30 -23.18 -2.71
N VAL A 68 -1.51 -21.87 -2.91
CA VAL A 68 -0.53 -20.84 -2.55
C VAL A 68 -0.76 -20.46 -1.09
N LEU A 69 0.26 -20.55 -0.27
CA LEU A 69 0.17 -19.98 1.07
C LEU A 69 0.47 -18.49 0.99
N VAL A 70 -0.32 -17.68 1.69
CA VAL A 70 -0.05 -16.25 1.89
C VAL A 70 0.32 -16.04 3.34
N ALA A 71 1.57 -15.65 3.57
CA ALA A 71 2.09 -15.37 4.90
C ALA A 71 1.91 -13.89 5.25
N THR A 72 1.86 -13.59 6.55
CA THR A 72 1.74 -12.20 7.03
C THR A 72 2.96 -11.37 6.58
N VAL A 73 2.70 -10.20 5.99
CA VAL A 73 3.77 -9.24 5.64
C VAL A 73 4.37 -8.65 6.90
N VAL A 74 5.69 -8.71 7.05
CA VAL A 74 6.39 -8.34 8.29
C VAL A 74 7.29 -7.13 8.10
N ASN A 75 7.66 -6.48 9.21
CA ASN A 75 8.60 -5.37 9.19
C ASN A 75 10.01 -5.89 8.89
N VAL A 76 10.70 -5.29 7.90
CA VAL A 76 12.07 -5.69 7.51
C VAL A 76 13.08 -5.56 8.66
N ASN A 77 12.86 -4.62 9.57
CA ASN A 77 13.74 -4.42 10.74
C ASN A 77 13.44 -5.39 11.90
N ASN A 78 12.26 -6.03 11.87
CA ASN A 78 11.88 -7.04 12.86
C ASN A 78 10.95 -8.06 12.22
N LEU A 79 11.52 -9.14 11.72
CA LEU A 79 10.84 -10.17 10.92
C LEU A 79 9.83 -11.03 11.73
N THR A 80 9.77 -10.85 13.05
CA THR A 80 8.78 -11.50 13.93
C THR A 80 7.54 -10.63 14.17
N ARG A 81 7.56 -9.36 13.73
CA ARG A 81 6.51 -8.38 14.01
C ARG A 81 5.83 -7.88 12.75
N SER A 82 4.52 -7.73 12.84
CA SER A 82 3.71 -7.12 11.80
C SER A 82 2.75 -6.10 12.41
N ALA A 83 2.86 -4.84 11.99
CA ALA A 83 1.86 -3.83 12.28
C ALA A 83 0.51 -4.15 11.59
N PRO A 84 -0.59 -3.45 11.92
CA PRO A 84 -1.86 -3.56 11.19
C PRO A 84 -1.68 -3.47 9.67
N LEU A 85 -0.77 -2.61 9.19
CA LEU A 85 -0.44 -2.49 7.77
C LEU A 85 -0.08 -3.84 7.14
N GLY A 86 0.87 -4.56 7.73
CA GLY A 86 1.31 -5.84 7.17
C GLY A 86 0.20 -6.88 7.13
N ARG A 87 -0.66 -6.93 8.15
CA ARG A 87 -1.83 -7.83 8.18
C ARG A 87 -2.84 -7.45 7.10
N THR A 88 -3.16 -6.16 6.97
CA THR A 88 -4.08 -5.68 5.94
C THR A 88 -3.57 -5.98 4.53
N LEU A 89 -2.28 -5.78 4.28
CA LEU A 89 -1.66 -6.12 2.99
C LEU A 89 -1.76 -7.62 2.69
N SER A 90 -1.49 -8.48 3.69
CA SER A 90 -1.57 -9.94 3.50
C SER A 90 -2.99 -10.38 3.12
N GLU A 91 -4.00 -9.86 3.81
CA GLU A 91 -5.40 -10.15 3.52
C GLU A 91 -5.80 -9.67 2.11
N GLN A 92 -5.32 -8.50 1.68
CA GLN A 92 -5.53 -8.02 0.31
C GLN A 92 -4.87 -8.93 -0.72
N TYR A 93 -3.62 -9.34 -0.49
CA TYR A 93 -2.93 -10.24 -1.41
C TYR A 93 -3.64 -11.60 -1.52
N ALA A 94 -4.07 -12.16 -0.41
CA ALA A 94 -4.86 -13.40 -0.41
C ALA A 94 -6.15 -13.24 -1.24
N SER A 95 -6.88 -12.14 -1.04
CA SER A 95 -8.10 -11.83 -1.77
C SER A 95 -7.84 -11.63 -3.27
N HIS A 96 -6.78 -10.91 -3.64
CA HIS A 96 -6.45 -10.64 -5.04
C HIS A 96 -5.92 -11.88 -5.77
N MET A 97 -5.14 -12.73 -5.09
CA MET A 97 -4.73 -14.04 -5.63
C MET A 97 -5.95 -14.93 -5.88
N ALA A 98 -6.87 -15.02 -4.90
CA ALA A 98 -8.10 -15.80 -5.04
C ALA A 98 -8.98 -15.28 -6.20
N ALA A 99 -9.10 -13.95 -6.35
CA ALA A 99 -9.84 -13.34 -7.46
C ALA A 99 -9.25 -13.66 -8.85
N GLN A 100 -7.98 -14.02 -8.92
CA GLN A 100 -7.30 -14.49 -10.14
C GLN A 100 -7.37 -16.01 -10.34
N GLY A 101 -8.14 -16.72 -9.51
CA GLY A 101 -8.39 -18.16 -9.64
C GLY A 101 -7.37 -19.06 -8.93
N PHE A 102 -6.45 -18.50 -8.15
CA PHE A 102 -5.53 -19.31 -7.36
C PHE A 102 -6.25 -19.94 -6.14
N ASN A 103 -5.90 -21.18 -5.82
CA ASN A 103 -6.30 -21.79 -4.56
C ASN A 103 -5.42 -21.21 -3.44
N VAL A 104 -5.99 -20.37 -2.56
CA VAL A 104 -5.23 -19.61 -1.57
C VAL A 104 -5.53 -20.11 -0.16
N LYS A 105 -4.50 -20.24 0.66
CA LYS A 105 -4.60 -20.43 2.11
C LYS A 105 -3.78 -19.36 2.83
N GLU A 106 -4.39 -18.68 3.77
CA GLU A 106 -3.71 -17.71 4.62
C GLU A 106 -3.07 -18.40 5.82
N VAL A 107 -1.80 -18.03 6.10
CA VAL A 107 -1.05 -18.57 7.24
C VAL A 107 -0.63 -17.46 8.17
N LYS A 108 -1.07 -17.57 9.43
CA LYS A 108 -0.64 -16.69 10.52
C LYS A 108 0.42 -17.41 11.35
N LEU A 109 1.69 -17.09 11.09
CA LEU A 109 2.80 -17.63 11.86
C LEU A 109 2.88 -16.96 13.24
N ARG A 110 3.24 -17.73 14.25
CA ARG A 110 3.54 -17.21 15.60
C ARG A 110 5.03 -16.92 15.79
N GLY A 111 5.87 -17.47 14.92
CA GLY A 111 7.32 -17.35 14.93
C GLY A 111 7.89 -16.55 13.77
N GLU A 112 9.17 -16.74 13.50
CA GLU A 112 9.85 -16.06 12.41
C GLU A 112 9.43 -16.58 11.05
N LEU A 113 9.17 -15.67 10.13
CA LEU A 113 8.86 -15.99 8.73
C LEU A 113 10.15 -16.36 7.97
N PHE A 114 11.21 -15.66 8.28
CA PHE A 114 12.51 -15.81 7.66
C PHE A 114 13.60 -16.11 8.71
N VAL A 115 14.61 -16.87 8.29
CA VAL A 115 15.87 -17.04 9.04
C VAL A 115 16.94 -16.29 8.28
N ARG A 116 17.72 -15.48 8.98
CA ARG A 116 18.90 -14.81 8.42
C ARG A 116 20.10 -15.76 8.59
N GLU A 117 20.61 -16.28 7.49
CA GLU A 117 21.88 -17.00 7.50
C GLU A 117 23.08 -16.04 7.42
N GLY A 118 24.28 -16.53 7.77
CA GLY A 118 25.48 -15.71 7.95
C GLY A 118 25.92 -14.85 6.75
N THR A 119 25.37 -15.11 5.55
CA THR A 119 25.55 -14.32 4.32
C THR A 119 24.54 -13.18 4.14
N GLY A 120 23.59 -13.02 5.08
CA GLY A 120 22.52 -12.01 4.97
C GLY A 120 21.35 -12.41 4.11
N GLU A 121 21.32 -13.61 3.55
CA GLU A 121 20.19 -14.14 2.79
C GLU A 121 19.01 -14.47 3.71
N LEU A 122 17.80 -14.12 3.25
CA LEU A 122 16.55 -14.43 3.94
C LEU A 122 15.99 -15.74 3.38
N LEU A 123 16.16 -16.83 4.13
CA LEU A 123 15.54 -18.11 3.82
C LEU A 123 14.20 -18.26 4.57
N LEU A 124 13.28 -19.02 3.99
CA LEU A 124 12.05 -19.40 4.69
C LEU A 124 12.38 -20.16 5.98
N SER A 125 11.71 -19.79 7.07
CA SER A 125 11.88 -20.49 8.35
C SER A 125 11.51 -21.97 8.23
N ARG A 126 12.06 -22.80 9.12
CA ARG A 126 11.70 -24.22 9.18
C ARG A 126 10.21 -24.40 9.44
N GLU A 127 9.63 -23.61 10.36
CA GLU A 127 8.20 -23.63 10.68
C GLU A 127 7.35 -23.38 9.44
N LEU A 128 7.65 -22.36 8.65
CA LEU A 128 6.89 -22.04 7.44
C LEU A 128 6.99 -23.19 6.41
N ARG A 129 8.16 -23.80 6.24
CA ARG A 129 8.34 -24.95 5.33
C ARG A 129 7.56 -26.18 5.79
N GLU A 130 7.50 -26.46 7.09
CA GLU A 130 6.72 -27.56 7.65
C GLU A 130 5.20 -27.33 7.44
N ILE A 131 4.71 -26.12 7.67
CA ILE A 131 3.33 -25.75 7.39
C ILE A 131 3.02 -25.91 5.90
N ALA A 132 3.90 -25.44 5.02
CA ALA A 132 3.73 -25.57 3.58
C ALA A 132 3.62 -27.05 3.16
N ARG A 133 4.48 -27.91 3.66
CA ARG A 133 4.43 -29.36 3.41
C ARG A 133 3.13 -29.98 3.90
N SER A 134 2.68 -29.65 5.12
CA SER A 134 1.42 -30.18 5.69
C SER A 134 0.19 -29.75 4.89
N GLN A 135 0.26 -28.65 4.16
CA GLN A 135 -0.79 -28.12 3.30
C GLN A 135 -0.63 -28.50 1.82
N ASN A 136 0.40 -29.27 1.45
CA ASN A 136 0.76 -29.59 0.07
C ASN A 136 0.97 -28.33 -0.80
N ALA A 137 1.53 -27.27 -0.18
CA ALA A 137 1.78 -26.02 -0.88
C ALA A 137 3.21 -25.98 -1.40
N ALA A 138 3.37 -25.92 -2.72
CA ALA A 138 4.66 -25.80 -3.37
C ALA A 138 5.23 -24.36 -3.32
N VAL A 139 4.37 -23.37 -3.15
CA VAL A 139 4.73 -21.95 -3.22
C VAL A 139 4.10 -21.19 -2.05
N VAL A 140 4.85 -20.22 -1.54
CA VAL A 140 4.37 -19.26 -0.54
C VAL A 140 4.58 -17.84 -1.04
N LEU A 141 3.57 -16.97 -0.87
CA LEU A 141 3.69 -15.53 -0.98
C LEU A 141 4.16 -15.00 0.36
N VAL A 142 5.30 -14.37 0.35
CA VAL A 142 5.90 -13.69 1.51
C VAL A 142 6.12 -12.22 1.19
N GLY A 143 6.14 -11.38 2.21
CA GLY A 143 6.40 -9.96 2.03
C GLY A 143 7.03 -9.31 3.24
N THR A 144 7.72 -8.20 2.96
CA THR A 144 8.25 -7.30 3.97
C THR A 144 7.85 -5.86 3.67
N TYR A 145 7.71 -5.04 4.70
CA TYR A 145 7.58 -3.60 4.55
C TYR A 145 8.67 -2.86 5.32
N SER A 146 9.10 -1.73 4.76
CA SER A 146 10.16 -0.87 5.31
C SER A 146 9.64 0.57 5.37
N PRO A 147 9.23 1.07 6.56
CA PRO A 147 8.82 2.46 6.71
C PRO A 147 10.01 3.41 6.54
N ALA A 148 9.82 4.46 5.74
CA ALA A 148 10.71 5.60 5.61
C ALA A 148 9.93 6.90 5.90
N SER A 149 10.51 8.08 5.64
CA SER A 149 9.87 9.36 5.97
C SER A 149 8.57 9.59 5.19
N ASP A 150 8.65 9.51 3.86
CA ASP A 150 7.53 9.85 2.97
C ASP A 150 6.82 8.63 2.40
N TYR A 151 7.50 7.49 2.37
CA TYR A 151 7.00 6.27 1.78
C TYR A 151 7.26 5.06 2.68
N THR A 152 6.39 4.08 2.58
CA THR A 152 6.63 2.72 3.06
C THR A 152 6.88 1.83 1.85
N TYR A 153 8.07 1.26 1.76
CA TYR A 153 8.45 0.34 0.69
C TYR A 153 7.96 -1.06 1.03
N VAL A 154 7.35 -1.72 0.06
CA VAL A 154 6.81 -3.07 0.21
C VAL A 154 7.45 -3.97 -0.84
N SER A 155 7.99 -5.10 -0.39
CA SER A 155 8.55 -6.16 -1.24
C SER A 155 7.71 -7.42 -1.06
N ILE A 156 7.21 -7.97 -2.16
CA ILE A 156 6.48 -9.25 -2.17
C ILE A 156 7.17 -10.25 -3.08
N LYS A 157 7.17 -11.51 -2.68
CA LYS A 157 7.85 -12.58 -3.42
C LYS A 157 7.03 -13.85 -3.41
N LEU A 158 7.01 -14.56 -4.53
CA LEU A 158 6.62 -15.97 -4.59
C LEU A 158 7.88 -16.82 -4.42
N VAL A 159 7.87 -17.65 -3.41
CA VAL A 159 9.02 -18.46 -3.03
C VAL A 159 8.64 -19.93 -3.05
N ARG A 160 9.45 -20.75 -3.68
CA ARG A 160 9.30 -22.19 -3.66
C ARG A 160 9.63 -22.72 -2.26
N THR A 161 8.79 -23.59 -1.73
CA THR A 161 8.93 -24.07 -0.34
C THR A 161 10.02 -25.11 -0.16
N GLU A 162 10.39 -25.82 -1.23
CA GLU A 162 11.37 -26.90 -1.21
C GLU A 162 12.79 -26.37 -0.98
N ASP A 163 13.19 -25.37 -1.76
CA ASP A 163 14.57 -24.85 -1.83
C ASP A 163 14.69 -23.36 -1.49
N SER A 164 13.59 -22.72 -1.10
CA SER A 164 13.50 -21.27 -0.83
C SER A 164 13.83 -20.37 -2.03
N ARG A 165 13.77 -20.92 -3.25
CA ARG A 165 14.04 -20.15 -4.47
C ARG A 165 12.94 -19.14 -4.74
N ILE A 166 13.33 -17.88 -4.95
CA ILE A 166 12.41 -16.83 -5.39
C ILE A 166 12.04 -17.08 -6.85
N LEU A 167 10.76 -17.33 -7.08
CA LEU A 167 10.20 -17.55 -8.43
C LEU A 167 9.83 -16.25 -9.11
N ARG A 168 9.29 -15.31 -8.33
CA ARG A 168 8.87 -13.98 -8.76
C ARG A 168 9.04 -13.00 -7.59
N GLY A 169 9.26 -11.74 -7.90
CA GLY A 169 9.28 -10.65 -6.94
C GLY A 169 8.72 -9.39 -7.55
N HIS A 170 8.10 -8.56 -6.71
CA HIS A 170 7.64 -7.23 -7.08
C HIS A 170 7.76 -6.29 -5.89
N ASP A 171 8.30 -5.11 -6.16
CA ASP A 171 8.48 -4.05 -5.18
C ASP A 171 7.64 -2.84 -5.56
N TYR A 172 7.05 -2.19 -4.55
CA TYR A 172 6.31 -0.95 -4.74
C TYR A 172 6.38 -0.08 -3.48
N ALA A 173 5.88 1.15 -3.57
CA ALA A 173 5.88 2.09 -2.47
C ALA A 173 4.46 2.59 -2.19
N LEU A 174 4.13 2.73 -0.91
CA LEU A 174 2.92 3.36 -0.41
C LEU A 174 3.29 4.74 0.13
N PRO A 175 2.62 5.82 -0.28
CA PRO A 175 2.76 7.11 0.39
C PRO A 175 2.38 7.00 1.86
N ASN A 176 3.14 7.63 2.76
CA ASN A 176 2.85 7.66 4.19
C ASN A 176 1.74 8.69 4.49
N ASP A 177 0.57 8.50 3.87
CA ASP A 177 -0.63 9.26 4.19
C ASP A 177 -1.16 8.94 5.60
N ARG A 178 -2.26 9.57 5.98
CA ARG A 178 -2.85 9.41 7.32
C ARG A 178 -3.25 7.97 7.63
N ASP A 179 -3.74 7.23 6.63
CA ASP A 179 -4.21 5.86 6.79
C ASP A 179 -3.03 4.90 6.89
N VAL A 180 -2.04 5.02 6.02
CA VAL A 180 -0.81 4.23 6.08
C VAL A 180 -0.07 4.48 7.40
N GLN A 181 0.07 5.74 7.84
CA GLN A 181 0.66 6.07 9.14
C GLN A 181 -0.12 5.44 10.30
N ARG A 182 -1.44 5.45 10.25
CA ARG A 182 -2.27 4.82 11.28
C ARG A 182 -2.10 3.30 11.30
N LEU A 183 -2.02 2.67 10.13
CA LEU A 183 -1.81 1.23 9.99
C LEU A 183 -0.40 0.78 10.40
N LEU A 184 0.60 1.67 10.37
CA LEU A 184 1.95 1.40 10.84
C LEU A 184 2.05 1.39 12.39
N GLN A 185 1.10 2.02 13.07
CA GLN A 185 1.10 2.07 14.54
C GLN A 185 0.63 0.72 15.10
N GLU A 186 1.43 0.15 15.99
CA GLU A 186 0.98 -1.01 16.75
C GLU A 186 -0.13 -0.59 17.73
N PRO A 187 -1.19 -1.40 17.92
CA PRO A 187 -2.17 -1.15 18.95
C PRO A 187 -1.46 -1.15 20.30
N SER A 188 -1.45 -0.03 21.01
CA SER A 188 -1.06 -0.01 22.41
C SER A 188 -2.19 -0.64 23.22
N PHE A 189 -2.07 -1.92 23.53
CA PHE A 189 -2.90 -2.54 24.56
C PHE A 189 -2.48 -1.92 25.90
N ARG A 190 -3.32 -1.04 26.44
CA ARG A 190 -3.29 -0.64 27.84
C ARG A 190 -4.06 -1.63 28.68
#